data_434aea45c1bfece3fd76510dda9b264e
#
_entry.id   434aea45c1bfece3fd76510dda9b264e
#
_cell.length_a   1.000
_cell.length_b   1.000
_cell.length_c   1.000
_cell.angle_alpha   90.00
_cell.angle_beta   90.00
_cell.angle_gamma   90.00
#
_symmetry.space_group_name_H-M   'P 1'
#
loop_
_entity.id
_entity.type
_entity.pdbx_description
1 polymer ?
#
loop_
_entity_poly.entity_id
_entity_poly.type
_entity_poly.pdbx_seq_one_letter_code
_entity_poly.pdbx_strand_id
1 'polypeptide(L)'
;MLAAMFALSAATAHAASPEAAPPVYFDWFEYRGHDTAFEAPLPAGHYRNPILAGFHADPSIVGANGKFYLVNSSFTYYPGIPVFESVDLVHWKQIGNVIDRPTQLDFDGLSVSRGIFAPTIEFHEGTFYVVTTATDSGGNFIATARDPAGPWSDPHWLPSIDGIDPSLFFDDDGKVYLINNDVPPGPARYDGHRAIWMQQIDLSAFKPVGPRRVLVDGGVEPSKNPIWIEGPHIYKREGWYYLSDAEGGTGPQHSQVVLRSRDVWGPYIPYPGNPILTQRELPDDRPLPITNAGHADLIEGPDGSWWAVFLASRNYQKRHYNTGRETYLLPVRWQDGWPQILPTDQAIPYMVKAPSWMQGQASQAPLTGNFVDRDTFDGPTLAAHWLRVRVPKQAWADLGDRPGMLAVHPLAENLDTLRNPAFLGRRQQHLRFEASTEMSRPAIGVAAGLAAFQSEAYWYFLGVRSVRGDRLSVFLEGRDGSGSTRTLASREVPASAVLRLKIAGDEADYAFSFDTGDGQGWQTLARGVDGTVLSTDRAGGFVGALLGPFARDERAGRSK
;
A
#
# COMPACT_ATOMS: atom_id res chain seq x y z
N MET A 1 73.94 -18.24 32.84
CA MET A 1 72.94 -17.17 32.97
C MET A 1 71.74 -17.54 32.09
N LEU A 2 70.72 -18.14 32.69
CA LEU A 2 69.46 -18.46 32.02
C LEU A 2 68.50 -17.31 32.25
N ALA A 3 68.01 -16.70 31.16
CA ALA A 3 66.92 -15.70 31.20
C ALA A 3 65.60 -16.43 31.01
N ALA A 4 64.71 -16.37 32.01
CA ALA A 4 63.33 -16.89 31.93
C ALA A 4 62.46 -15.79 31.30
N MET A 5 61.85 -16.10 30.14
CA MET A 5 60.79 -15.29 29.53
C MET A 5 59.43 -15.68 30.15
N PHE A 6 58.80 -14.76 30.87
CA PHE A 6 57.40 -14.85 31.26
C PHE A 6 56.50 -14.40 30.09
N ALA A 7 55.73 -15.30 29.51
CA ALA A 7 54.67 -14.99 28.57
C ALA A 7 53.40 -14.58 29.34
N LEU A 8 53.01 -13.30 29.28
CA LEU A 8 51.71 -12.82 29.76
C LEU A 8 50.65 -13.24 28.72
N SER A 9 49.80 -14.19 29.07
CA SER A 9 48.60 -14.53 28.34
C SER A 9 47.50 -13.51 28.65
N ALA A 10 47.24 -12.60 27.71
CA ALA A 10 46.10 -11.71 27.77
C ALA A 10 44.81 -12.49 27.43
N ALA A 11 44.00 -12.81 28.42
CA ALA A 11 42.67 -13.34 28.22
C ALA A 11 41.77 -12.20 27.67
N THR A 12 41.46 -12.26 26.37
CA THR A 12 40.44 -11.42 25.77
C THR A 12 39.08 -11.92 26.30
N ALA A 13 38.49 -11.18 27.23
CA ALA A 13 37.09 -11.38 27.61
C ALA A 13 36.22 -11.08 26.38
N HIS A 14 35.67 -12.12 25.75
CA HIS A 14 34.57 -11.99 24.82
C HIS A 14 33.39 -11.46 25.64
N ALA A 15 32.97 -10.21 25.38
CA ALA A 15 31.71 -9.71 25.87
C ALA A 15 30.61 -10.64 25.27
N ALA A 16 29.89 -11.35 26.13
CA ALA A 16 28.76 -12.13 25.71
C ALA A 16 27.79 -11.22 24.96
N SER A 17 27.38 -11.61 23.76
CA SER A 17 26.30 -10.91 23.04
C SER A 17 25.09 -10.84 23.97
N PRO A 18 24.41 -9.70 24.09
CA PRO A 18 23.24 -9.58 24.96
C PRO A 18 22.21 -10.65 24.54
N GLU A 19 21.76 -11.44 25.52
CA GLU A 19 20.77 -12.47 25.32
C GLU A 19 19.51 -11.85 24.66
N ALA A 20 19.02 -12.47 23.59
CA ALA A 20 17.83 -12.00 22.87
C ALA A 20 16.65 -11.88 23.82
N ALA A 21 15.80 -10.87 23.61
CA ALA A 21 14.59 -10.72 24.41
C ALA A 21 13.62 -11.88 24.11
N PRO A 22 12.95 -12.44 25.13
CA PRO A 22 11.93 -13.47 24.91
C PRO A 22 10.81 -12.94 24.02
N PRO A 23 10.20 -13.79 23.16
CA PRO A 23 9.08 -13.40 22.33
C PRO A 23 7.84 -13.06 23.15
N VAL A 24 6.96 -12.26 22.53
CA VAL A 24 5.60 -12.02 23.01
C VAL A 24 4.65 -12.75 22.08
N TYR A 25 3.71 -13.49 22.65
CA TYR A 25 2.76 -14.31 21.90
C TYR A 25 1.43 -13.56 21.78
N PHE A 26 0.88 -13.54 20.58
CA PHE A 26 -0.45 -13.01 20.26
C PHE A 26 -1.34 -14.19 19.88
N ASP A 27 -2.45 -14.39 20.63
CA ASP A 27 -3.38 -15.51 20.43
C ASP A 27 -4.23 -15.29 19.18
N TRP A 28 -4.64 -14.07 18.95
CA TRP A 28 -5.44 -13.66 17.82
C TRP A 28 -5.33 -12.16 17.58
N PHE A 29 -5.68 -11.75 16.36
CA PHE A 29 -5.94 -10.36 16.01
C PHE A 29 -7.30 -10.29 15.32
N GLU A 30 -8.19 -9.38 15.77
CA GLU A 30 -9.49 -9.13 15.16
C GLU A 30 -9.58 -7.69 14.66
N TYR A 31 -10.02 -7.56 13.41
CA TYR A 31 -10.36 -6.29 12.80
C TYR A 31 -11.86 -6.30 12.49
N ARG A 32 -12.55 -5.27 12.97
CA ARG A 32 -13.98 -5.05 12.73
C ARG A 32 -14.15 -3.68 12.08
N GLY A 33 -14.70 -3.63 10.87
CA GLY A 33 -14.97 -2.40 10.16
C GLY A 33 -16.46 -2.18 9.94
N HIS A 34 -16.90 -0.93 10.12
CA HIS A 34 -18.31 -0.56 9.96
C HIS A 34 -18.45 0.88 9.49
N ASP A 35 -18.42 1.11 8.18
CA ASP A 35 -18.61 2.43 7.57
C ASP A 35 -20.06 2.66 7.14
N THR A 36 -20.57 3.85 7.38
CA THR A 36 -21.91 4.28 6.95
C THR A 36 -22.13 4.11 5.44
N ALA A 37 -21.08 4.33 4.63
CA ALA A 37 -21.12 4.13 3.19
C ALA A 37 -21.46 2.70 2.77
N PHE A 38 -21.26 1.72 3.65
CA PHE A 38 -21.48 0.30 3.39
C PHE A 38 -22.70 -0.28 4.13
N GLU A 39 -23.45 0.52 4.88
CA GLU A 39 -24.63 0.06 5.63
C GLU A 39 -25.80 -0.34 4.73
N ALA A 40 -26.02 0.44 3.67
CA ALA A 40 -27.12 0.15 2.76
C ALA A 40 -26.95 -1.22 2.08
N PRO A 41 -28.00 -2.06 2.03
CA PRO A 41 -27.94 -3.34 1.34
C PRO A 41 -27.54 -3.17 -0.12
N LEU A 42 -26.68 -4.05 -0.61
CA LEU A 42 -26.29 -4.04 -2.02
C LEU A 42 -27.45 -4.54 -2.88
N PRO A 43 -27.99 -3.74 -3.81
CA PRO A 43 -29.05 -4.20 -4.71
C PRO A 43 -28.57 -5.35 -5.60
N ALA A 44 -29.46 -6.25 -5.99
CA ALA A 44 -29.14 -7.33 -6.92
C ALA A 44 -28.54 -6.76 -8.22
N GLY A 45 -27.50 -7.39 -8.74
CA GLY A 45 -26.81 -6.95 -9.95
C GLY A 45 -26.02 -5.64 -9.78
N HIS A 46 -25.56 -5.34 -8.58
CA HIS A 46 -24.66 -4.22 -8.28
C HIS A 46 -23.42 -4.72 -7.54
N TYR A 47 -22.36 -3.95 -7.61
CA TYR A 47 -21.15 -4.13 -6.80
C TYR A 47 -20.84 -2.86 -6.01
N ARG A 48 -19.92 -2.97 -5.03
CA ARG A 48 -19.48 -1.87 -4.17
C ARG A 48 -18.15 -1.31 -4.64
N ASN A 49 -18.02 0.02 -4.55
CA ASN A 49 -16.74 0.73 -4.56
C ASN A 49 -16.39 1.21 -3.14
N PRO A 50 -15.06 1.24 -2.78
CA PRO A 50 -13.93 0.71 -3.54
C PRO A 50 -14.02 -0.82 -3.68
N ILE A 51 -13.46 -1.39 -4.76
CA ILE A 51 -13.36 -2.84 -4.92
C ILE A 51 -12.24 -3.43 -4.05
N LEU A 52 -11.21 -2.62 -3.74
CA LEU A 52 -10.17 -2.92 -2.74
C LEU A 52 -10.10 -1.75 -1.75
N ALA A 53 -10.66 -1.92 -0.56
CA ALA A 53 -10.64 -0.93 0.51
C ALA A 53 -9.30 -0.94 1.28
N GLY A 54 -8.93 0.20 1.86
CA GLY A 54 -7.60 0.43 2.41
C GLY A 54 -6.58 0.76 1.31
N PHE A 55 -5.37 1.19 1.67
CA PHE A 55 -4.48 1.67 0.63
C PHE A 55 -4.05 0.54 -0.34
N HIS A 56 -4.62 0.62 -1.53
CA HIS A 56 -4.30 -0.14 -2.73
C HIS A 56 -4.21 0.88 -3.87
N ALA A 57 -3.11 1.63 -3.87
CA ALA A 57 -2.88 2.74 -4.79
C ALA A 57 -2.38 2.25 -6.15
N ASP A 58 -2.56 3.10 -7.15
CA ASP A 58 -1.97 2.94 -8.48
C ASP A 58 -2.26 1.55 -9.08
N PRO A 59 -3.55 1.17 -9.25
CA PRO A 59 -3.91 -0.14 -9.76
C PRO A 59 -3.56 -0.27 -11.24
N SER A 60 -2.98 -1.42 -11.62
CA SER A 60 -2.89 -1.84 -13.02
C SER A 60 -3.46 -3.23 -13.19
N ILE A 61 -4.07 -3.49 -14.37
CA ILE A 61 -4.90 -4.66 -14.62
C ILE A 61 -4.63 -5.28 -15.99
N VAL A 62 -4.64 -6.62 -16.05
CA VAL A 62 -4.55 -7.36 -17.30
C VAL A 62 -5.53 -8.54 -17.33
N GLY A 63 -6.04 -8.84 -18.51
CA GLY A 63 -6.82 -10.04 -18.79
C GLY A 63 -5.94 -11.17 -19.36
N ALA A 64 -5.99 -12.37 -18.75
CA ALA A 64 -5.28 -13.54 -19.23
C ALA A 64 -6.01 -14.83 -18.85
N ASN A 65 -6.05 -15.79 -19.78
CA ASN A 65 -6.59 -17.14 -19.53
C ASN A 65 -8.02 -17.16 -18.94
N GLY A 66 -8.87 -16.19 -19.36
CA GLY A 66 -10.26 -16.08 -18.89
C GLY A 66 -10.41 -15.51 -17.49
N LYS A 67 -9.37 -14.89 -16.94
CA LYS A 67 -9.34 -14.21 -15.65
C LYS A 67 -8.73 -12.82 -15.79
N PHE A 68 -8.86 -12.04 -14.72
CA PHE A 68 -8.24 -10.73 -14.56
C PHE A 68 -7.23 -10.76 -13.42
N TYR A 69 -6.13 -10.04 -13.61
CA TYR A 69 -5.06 -9.90 -12.61
C TYR A 69 -4.79 -8.42 -12.38
N LEU A 70 -4.62 -8.04 -11.11
CA LEU A 70 -4.43 -6.68 -10.69
C LEU A 70 -3.25 -6.58 -9.73
N VAL A 71 -2.47 -5.52 -9.87
CA VAL A 71 -1.34 -5.17 -9.00
C VAL A 71 -1.50 -3.75 -8.47
N ASN A 72 -0.82 -3.45 -7.34
CA ASN A 72 -0.82 -2.13 -6.72
C ASN A 72 0.57 -1.75 -6.23
N SER A 73 0.82 -0.45 -6.06
CA SER A 73 1.97 0.09 -5.35
C SER A 73 2.07 -0.49 -3.94
N SER A 74 3.28 -0.81 -3.52
CA SER A 74 3.54 -1.32 -2.16
C SER A 74 4.53 -0.48 -1.38
N PHE A 75 5.14 0.51 -2.00
CA PHE A 75 6.13 1.38 -1.37
C PHE A 75 7.24 0.58 -0.69
N THR A 76 7.57 0.83 0.57
CA THR A 76 8.55 0.00 1.28
C THR A 76 7.93 -1.21 2.00
N TYR A 77 6.63 -1.44 1.90
CA TYR A 77 6.01 -2.59 2.58
C TYR A 77 6.38 -3.92 1.94
N TYR A 78 6.58 -4.92 2.80
CA TYR A 78 6.97 -6.28 2.42
C TYR A 78 5.99 -7.33 2.99
N PRO A 79 5.56 -8.34 2.19
CA PRO A 79 5.84 -8.56 0.76
C PRO A 79 5.33 -7.41 -0.11
N GLY A 80 6.03 -7.15 -1.25
CA GLY A 80 5.74 -6.04 -2.15
C GLY A 80 5.02 -6.45 -3.42
N ILE A 81 4.29 -5.50 -4.01
CA ILE A 81 3.48 -5.65 -5.22
C ILE A 81 2.52 -6.83 -5.09
N PRO A 82 1.41 -6.68 -4.34
CA PRO A 82 0.40 -7.73 -4.24
C PRO A 82 -0.21 -8.03 -5.61
N VAL A 83 -0.43 -9.31 -5.89
CA VAL A 83 -1.09 -9.79 -7.09
C VAL A 83 -2.45 -10.34 -6.72
N PHE A 84 -3.49 -9.77 -7.30
CA PHE A 84 -4.87 -10.20 -7.12
C PHE A 84 -5.39 -10.89 -8.38
N GLU A 85 -6.26 -11.88 -8.20
CA GLU A 85 -6.98 -12.59 -9.26
C GLU A 85 -8.48 -12.38 -9.11
N SER A 86 -9.18 -12.20 -10.24
CA SER A 86 -10.64 -12.16 -10.31
C SER A 86 -11.14 -12.80 -11.61
N VAL A 87 -12.38 -13.28 -11.59
CA VAL A 87 -13.09 -13.73 -12.80
C VAL A 87 -14.09 -12.69 -13.31
N ASP A 88 -14.32 -11.60 -12.53
CA ASP A 88 -15.42 -10.67 -12.78
C ASP A 88 -15.11 -9.21 -12.43
N LEU A 89 -13.83 -8.84 -12.21
CA LEU A 89 -13.37 -7.48 -11.85
C LEU A 89 -13.82 -6.97 -10.47
N VAL A 90 -14.69 -7.68 -9.77
CA VAL A 90 -15.31 -7.24 -8.51
C VAL A 90 -14.85 -8.08 -7.33
N HIS A 91 -14.84 -9.41 -7.50
CA HIS A 91 -14.49 -10.35 -6.44
C HIS A 91 -13.03 -10.77 -6.57
N TRP A 92 -12.18 -10.11 -5.82
CA TRP A 92 -10.73 -10.28 -5.86
C TRP A 92 -10.22 -11.21 -4.77
N LYS A 93 -9.19 -11.95 -5.08
CA LYS A 93 -8.41 -12.76 -4.14
C LYS A 93 -6.92 -12.45 -4.34
N GLN A 94 -6.21 -12.10 -3.29
CA GLN A 94 -4.75 -12.01 -3.36
C GLN A 94 -4.18 -13.43 -3.50
N ILE A 95 -3.37 -13.66 -4.53
CA ILE A 95 -2.80 -14.95 -4.88
C ILE A 95 -1.29 -15.03 -4.66
N GLY A 96 -0.62 -13.91 -4.50
CA GLY A 96 0.82 -13.83 -4.30
C GLY A 96 1.32 -12.40 -4.23
N ASN A 97 2.64 -12.27 -4.36
CA ASN A 97 3.34 -11.00 -4.42
C ASN A 97 4.51 -11.13 -5.41
N VAL A 98 4.82 -10.04 -6.14
CA VAL A 98 5.98 -10.03 -7.05
C VAL A 98 7.30 -10.00 -6.26
N ILE A 99 7.31 -9.27 -5.15
CA ILE A 99 8.46 -9.15 -4.25
C ILE A 99 8.14 -9.91 -2.96
N ASP A 100 8.57 -11.16 -2.89
CA ASP A 100 8.29 -12.07 -1.78
C ASP A 100 9.57 -12.69 -1.15
N ARG A 101 10.74 -12.44 -1.74
CA ARG A 101 12.05 -12.91 -1.21
C ARG A 101 12.88 -11.73 -0.70
N PRO A 102 13.46 -11.82 0.52
CA PRO A 102 14.24 -10.74 1.10
C PRO A 102 15.47 -10.31 0.29
N THR A 103 15.90 -11.13 -0.67
CA THR A 103 17.07 -10.86 -1.53
C THR A 103 16.74 -10.02 -2.76
N GLN A 104 15.45 -9.82 -3.08
CA GLN A 104 15.05 -9.11 -4.30
C GLN A 104 15.28 -7.60 -4.20
N LEU A 105 15.00 -6.98 -3.04
CA LEU A 105 15.12 -5.54 -2.82
C LEU A 105 15.60 -5.24 -1.40
N ASP A 106 16.19 -4.07 -1.23
CA ASP A 106 16.54 -3.51 0.08
C ASP A 106 15.93 -2.11 0.22
N PHE A 107 15.20 -1.90 1.31
CA PHE A 107 14.52 -0.64 1.61
C PHE A 107 15.04 0.04 2.90
N ASP A 108 16.13 -0.46 3.50
CA ASP A 108 16.74 0.18 4.68
C ASP A 108 17.13 1.62 4.37
N GLY A 109 16.79 2.53 5.28
CA GLY A 109 17.07 3.95 5.13
C GLY A 109 15.98 4.74 4.36
N LEU A 110 15.02 4.08 3.72
CA LEU A 110 13.93 4.75 3.00
C LEU A 110 12.72 4.99 3.91
N SER A 111 12.05 6.13 3.77
CA SER A 111 10.74 6.35 4.41
C SER A 111 9.67 5.46 3.77
N VAL A 112 8.58 5.20 4.51
CA VAL A 112 7.53 4.26 4.04
C VAL A 112 6.88 4.63 2.70
N SER A 113 6.88 5.90 2.33
CA SER A 113 6.33 6.37 1.06
C SER A 113 7.35 6.39 -0.10
N ARG A 114 8.50 5.72 0.05
CA ARG A 114 9.48 5.47 -1.01
C ARG A 114 9.43 3.99 -1.43
N GLY A 115 10.37 3.50 -2.23
CA GLY A 115 10.39 2.11 -2.69
C GLY A 115 9.50 1.91 -3.92
N ILE A 116 8.62 0.93 -3.92
CA ILE A 116 7.83 0.51 -5.09
C ILE A 116 6.68 1.48 -5.37
N PHE A 117 6.81 2.26 -6.43
CA PHE A 117 5.76 3.11 -6.99
C PHE A 117 4.92 2.30 -7.99
N ALA A 118 4.08 2.99 -8.78
CA ALA A 118 3.09 2.37 -9.64
C ALA A 118 3.65 1.19 -10.47
N PRO A 119 3.21 -0.05 -10.22
CA PRO A 119 3.50 -1.18 -11.07
C PRO A 119 2.47 -1.27 -12.20
N THR A 120 2.92 -1.67 -13.38
CA THR A 120 2.04 -2.09 -14.46
C THR A 120 2.19 -3.59 -14.69
N ILE A 121 1.07 -4.31 -14.86
CA ILE A 121 1.06 -5.73 -15.19
C ILE A 121 0.58 -5.95 -16.61
N GLU A 122 1.33 -6.76 -17.37
CA GLU A 122 0.99 -7.16 -18.75
C GLU A 122 1.12 -8.66 -18.94
N PHE A 123 0.40 -9.20 -19.93
CA PHE A 123 0.48 -10.61 -20.31
C PHE A 123 0.72 -10.73 -21.81
N HIS A 124 1.82 -11.35 -22.19
CA HIS A 124 2.17 -11.57 -23.58
C HIS A 124 2.83 -12.95 -23.78
N GLU A 125 2.36 -13.71 -24.77
CA GLU A 125 2.91 -15.03 -25.15
C GLU A 125 3.12 -15.99 -23.95
N GLY A 126 2.13 -16.05 -23.05
CA GLY A 126 2.14 -16.94 -21.88
C GLY A 126 3.10 -16.52 -20.77
N THR A 127 3.54 -15.27 -20.76
CA THR A 127 4.38 -14.66 -19.71
C THR A 127 3.69 -13.42 -19.15
N PHE A 128 3.65 -13.33 -17.84
CA PHE A 128 3.29 -12.10 -17.13
C PHE A 128 4.54 -11.25 -16.92
N TYR A 129 4.40 -9.95 -17.15
CA TYR A 129 5.41 -8.92 -16.95
C TYR A 129 4.88 -7.92 -15.94
N VAL A 130 5.67 -7.59 -14.92
CA VAL A 130 5.42 -6.45 -14.05
C VAL A 130 6.58 -5.48 -14.23
N VAL A 131 6.29 -4.26 -14.63
CA VAL A 131 7.27 -3.17 -14.71
C VAL A 131 6.92 -2.10 -13.68
N THR A 132 7.91 -1.57 -12.97
CA THR A 132 7.72 -0.58 -11.90
C THR A 132 9.00 0.17 -11.61
N THR A 133 8.91 1.14 -10.71
CA THR A 133 10.05 1.91 -10.19
C THR A 133 10.27 1.63 -8.72
N ALA A 134 11.46 1.14 -8.34
CA ALA A 134 11.93 1.13 -6.96
C ALA A 134 12.62 2.48 -6.66
N THR A 135 11.82 3.46 -6.27
CA THR A 135 12.29 4.84 -6.04
C THR A 135 13.28 4.90 -4.88
N ASP A 136 14.42 5.54 -5.11
CA ASP A 136 15.57 5.61 -4.20
C ASP A 136 16.21 4.24 -3.84
N SER A 137 15.86 3.17 -4.61
CA SER A 137 16.36 1.81 -4.38
C SER A 137 16.62 1.03 -5.67
N GLY A 138 17.18 1.64 -6.71
CA GLY A 138 17.60 0.95 -7.92
C GLY A 138 16.92 1.41 -9.21
N GLY A 139 15.81 2.16 -9.14
CA GLY A 139 15.12 2.71 -10.31
C GLY A 139 14.14 1.73 -10.96
N ASN A 140 13.98 1.82 -12.28
CA ASN A 140 13.04 1.02 -13.02
C ASN A 140 13.52 -0.43 -13.20
N PHE A 141 12.58 -1.39 -13.10
CA PHE A 141 12.87 -2.80 -13.35
C PHE A 141 11.65 -3.54 -13.92
N ILE A 142 11.90 -4.71 -14.52
CA ILE A 142 10.89 -5.68 -14.94
C ILE A 142 11.06 -6.96 -14.13
N ALA A 143 9.95 -7.54 -13.67
CA ALA A 143 9.89 -8.91 -13.16
C ALA A 143 8.94 -9.74 -14.03
N THR A 144 9.21 -11.03 -14.16
CA THR A 144 8.43 -11.93 -15.03
C THR A 144 8.01 -13.20 -14.29
N ALA A 145 6.85 -13.76 -14.71
CA ALA A 145 6.39 -15.06 -14.23
C ALA A 145 5.55 -15.77 -15.31
N ARG A 146 5.51 -17.10 -15.25
CA ARG A 146 4.56 -17.91 -16.05
C ARG A 146 3.24 -18.11 -15.31
N ASP A 147 3.30 -18.18 -13.98
CA ASP A 147 2.14 -18.23 -13.08
C ASP A 147 2.07 -16.89 -12.34
N PRO A 148 0.95 -16.17 -12.37
CA PRO A 148 0.82 -14.88 -11.68
C PRO A 148 0.88 -15.01 -10.15
N ALA A 149 0.65 -16.21 -9.58
CA ALA A 149 0.89 -16.47 -8.17
C ALA A 149 2.38 -16.58 -7.81
N GLY A 150 3.28 -16.67 -8.82
CA GLY A 150 4.71 -16.81 -8.67
C GLY A 150 5.22 -18.26 -8.88
N PRO A 151 6.52 -18.50 -8.70
CA PRO A 151 7.52 -17.51 -8.31
C PRO A 151 7.81 -16.50 -9.43
N TRP A 152 7.94 -15.23 -9.05
CA TRP A 152 8.38 -14.18 -9.94
C TRP A 152 9.92 -14.16 -10.03
N SER A 153 10.47 -13.68 -11.16
CA SER A 153 11.91 -13.49 -11.31
C SER A 153 12.46 -12.46 -10.30
N ASP A 154 13.76 -12.45 -10.13
CA ASP A 154 14.42 -11.30 -9.55
C ASP A 154 14.28 -10.08 -10.48
N PRO A 155 14.44 -8.83 -9.97
CA PRO A 155 14.35 -7.63 -10.78
C PRO A 155 15.35 -7.60 -11.94
N HIS A 156 14.86 -7.45 -13.17
CA HIS A 156 15.68 -7.08 -14.32
C HIS A 156 15.76 -5.56 -14.41
N TRP A 157 16.83 -4.99 -13.87
CA TRP A 157 17.01 -3.55 -13.75
C TRP A 157 17.18 -2.87 -15.11
N LEU A 158 16.61 -1.67 -15.24
CA LEU A 158 16.66 -0.83 -16.43
C LEU A 158 17.42 0.49 -16.14
N PRO A 159 18.72 0.44 -15.86
CA PRO A 159 19.47 1.58 -15.32
C PRO A 159 19.61 2.79 -16.27
N SER A 160 19.24 2.63 -17.54
CA SER A 160 19.23 3.71 -18.53
C SER A 160 17.86 4.37 -18.72
N ILE A 161 16.86 3.96 -17.95
CA ILE A 161 15.52 4.52 -17.98
C ILE A 161 15.27 5.19 -16.65
N ASP A 162 15.32 6.54 -16.67
CA ASP A 162 14.97 7.39 -15.53
C ASP A 162 13.46 7.63 -15.45
N GLY A 163 13.02 8.27 -14.36
CA GLY A 163 11.62 8.61 -14.14
C GLY A 163 10.84 7.52 -13.41
N ILE A 164 9.51 7.64 -13.43
CA ILE A 164 8.59 6.77 -12.67
C ILE A 164 7.43 6.29 -13.53
N ASP A 165 6.59 5.42 -12.96
CA ASP A 165 5.34 4.91 -13.53
C ASP A 165 5.50 4.29 -14.92
N PRO A 166 6.40 3.33 -15.08
CA PRO A 166 6.59 2.70 -16.38
C PRO A 166 5.44 1.75 -16.71
N SER A 167 5.04 1.73 -17.99
CA SER A 167 4.15 0.72 -18.56
C SER A 167 4.79 0.07 -19.79
N LEU A 168 4.32 -1.12 -20.17
CA LEU A 168 4.69 -1.80 -21.41
C LEU A 168 3.51 -1.77 -22.37
N PHE A 169 3.80 -1.55 -23.65
CA PHE A 169 2.84 -1.67 -24.72
C PHE A 169 3.36 -2.65 -25.79
N PHE A 170 2.59 -3.71 -26.05
CA PHE A 170 2.86 -4.72 -27.07
C PHE A 170 2.06 -4.37 -28.33
N ASP A 171 2.75 -3.92 -29.39
CA ASP A 171 2.08 -3.55 -30.63
C ASP A 171 1.93 -4.75 -31.59
N ASP A 172 0.97 -4.67 -32.52
CA ASP A 172 0.66 -5.72 -33.50
C ASP A 172 1.82 -6.01 -34.46
N ASP A 173 2.78 -5.10 -34.60
CA ASP A 173 3.99 -5.31 -35.43
C ASP A 173 5.09 -6.11 -34.69
N GLY A 174 4.80 -6.61 -33.50
CA GLY A 174 5.72 -7.39 -32.65
C GLY A 174 6.75 -6.56 -31.90
N LYS A 175 6.68 -5.24 -31.97
CA LYS A 175 7.52 -4.37 -31.13
C LYS A 175 6.90 -4.15 -29.76
N VAL A 176 7.77 -3.99 -28.78
CA VAL A 176 7.38 -3.65 -27.41
C VAL A 176 7.94 -2.27 -27.07
N TYR A 177 7.11 -1.46 -26.45
CA TYR A 177 7.47 -0.11 -26.04
C TYR A 177 7.35 0.00 -24.52
N LEU A 178 8.31 0.70 -23.90
CA LEU A 178 8.22 1.15 -22.52
C LEU A 178 7.89 2.64 -22.54
N ILE A 179 6.85 3.01 -21.80
CA ILE A 179 6.35 4.37 -21.66
C ILE A 179 6.46 4.76 -20.20
N ASN A 180 6.89 5.97 -19.87
CA ASN A 180 6.98 6.41 -18.48
C ASN A 180 6.98 7.94 -18.33
N ASN A 181 6.69 8.42 -17.12
CA ASN A 181 6.88 9.81 -16.72
C ASN A 181 8.35 10.09 -16.44
N ASP A 182 8.83 11.25 -16.88
CA ASP A 182 10.15 11.75 -16.50
C ASP A 182 10.21 13.29 -16.60
N VAL A 183 11.39 13.85 -16.30
CA VAL A 183 11.67 15.29 -16.51
C VAL A 183 11.45 15.68 -17.97
N PRO A 184 11.08 16.94 -18.24
CA PRO A 184 10.89 17.42 -19.61
C PRO A 184 12.21 17.41 -20.41
N PRO A 185 12.15 17.49 -21.75
CA PRO A 185 13.34 17.42 -22.63
C PRO A 185 14.28 18.63 -22.53
N GLY A 186 13.97 19.58 -21.67
CA GLY A 186 14.77 20.78 -21.39
C GLY A 186 14.51 21.28 -19.98
N PRO A 187 14.90 22.50 -19.64
CA PRO A 187 14.62 23.08 -18.34
C PRO A 187 13.12 23.09 -18.04
N ALA A 188 12.74 22.71 -16.80
CA ALA A 188 11.35 22.77 -16.37
C ALA A 188 10.80 24.20 -16.51
N ARG A 189 9.62 24.36 -17.11
CA ARG A 189 8.96 25.66 -17.32
C ARG A 189 8.22 26.15 -16.07
N TYR A 190 7.83 25.23 -15.19
CA TYR A 190 7.10 25.49 -13.95
C TYR A 190 7.33 24.32 -12.98
N ASP A 191 7.00 24.51 -11.72
CA ASP A 191 7.10 23.43 -10.72
C ASP A 191 6.10 22.30 -11.01
N GLY A 192 6.57 21.06 -10.95
CA GLY A 192 5.78 19.89 -11.33
C GLY A 192 5.68 19.65 -12.85
N HIS A 193 6.44 20.38 -13.70
CA HIS A 193 6.51 20.10 -15.13
C HIS A 193 7.14 18.75 -15.41
N ARG A 194 6.42 17.85 -16.07
CA ARG A 194 6.84 16.50 -16.46
C ARG A 194 6.53 16.25 -17.92
N ALA A 195 7.08 15.15 -18.44
CA ALA A 195 6.80 14.70 -19.80
C ALA A 195 6.60 13.18 -19.81
N ILE A 196 5.77 12.71 -20.76
CA ILE A 196 5.64 11.29 -21.05
C ILE A 196 6.63 10.94 -22.15
N TRP A 197 7.48 9.99 -21.82
CA TRP A 197 8.52 9.47 -22.68
C TRP A 197 8.20 8.05 -23.13
N MET A 198 8.65 7.69 -24.33
CA MET A 198 8.56 6.32 -24.86
C MET A 198 9.86 5.89 -25.50
N GLN A 199 10.19 4.61 -25.34
CA GLN A 199 11.31 3.96 -26.00
C GLN A 199 10.94 2.51 -26.34
N GLN A 200 11.38 2.00 -27.47
CA GLN A 200 11.28 0.56 -27.76
C GLN A 200 12.18 -0.22 -26.80
N ILE A 201 11.72 -1.41 -26.35
CA ILE A 201 12.48 -2.31 -25.47
C ILE A 201 12.59 -3.71 -26.09
N ASP A 202 13.76 -4.31 -25.95
CA ASP A 202 13.99 -5.74 -26.19
C ASP A 202 13.81 -6.51 -24.89
N LEU A 203 12.73 -7.25 -24.76
CA LEU A 203 12.42 -8.05 -23.56
C LEU A 203 13.27 -9.31 -23.44
N SER A 204 13.94 -9.77 -24.52
CA SER A 204 14.87 -10.90 -24.43
C SER A 204 16.18 -10.53 -23.73
N ALA A 205 16.57 -9.27 -23.83
CA ALA A 205 17.76 -8.69 -23.21
C ALA A 205 17.44 -7.73 -22.05
N PHE A 206 16.18 -7.38 -21.84
CA PHE A 206 15.71 -6.32 -20.92
C PHE A 206 16.46 -5.00 -21.13
N LYS A 207 16.51 -4.54 -22.38
CA LYS A 207 17.27 -3.35 -22.77
C LYS A 207 16.47 -2.46 -23.70
N PRO A 208 16.56 -1.13 -23.54
CA PRO A 208 15.99 -0.21 -24.52
C PRO A 208 16.71 -0.30 -25.87
N VAL A 209 15.93 -0.08 -26.94
CA VAL A 209 16.38 -0.12 -28.34
C VAL A 209 16.05 1.20 -29.03
N GLY A 210 17.02 1.77 -29.72
CA GLY A 210 16.81 3.04 -30.45
C GLY A 210 16.65 4.26 -29.56
N PRO A 211 16.21 5.39 -30.12
CA PRO A 211 16.11 6.65 -29.41
C PRO A 211 14.86 6.70 -28.52
N ARG A 212 14.99 7.32 -27.35
CA ARG A 212 13.89 7.74 -26.50
C ARG A 212 13.24 9.00 -27.08
N ARG A 213 11.89 9.09 -27.07
CA ARG A 213 11.13 10.23 -27.59
C ARG A 213 10.07 10.68 -26.59
N VAL A 214 9.78 11.99 -26.60
CA VAL A 214 8.66 12.58 -25.85
C VAL A 214 7.39 12.38 -26.64
N LEU A 215 6.34 11.88 -26.01
CA LEU A 215 4.98 11.81 -26.55
C LEU A 215 4.16 13.01 -26.15
N VAL A 216 4.27 13.44 -24.87
CA VAL A 216 3.57 14.62 -24.32
C VAL A 216 4.54 15.41 -23.44
N ASP A 217 4.59 16.74 -23.62
CA ASP A 217 5.44 17.65 -22.86
C ASP A 217 4.57 18.62 -22.05
N GLY A 218 4.38 18.35 -20.78
CA GLY A 218 3.69 19.21 -19.81
C GLY A 218 2.19 18.97 -19.68
N GLY A 219 1.61 17.96 -20.36
CA GLY A 219 0.21 17.57 -20.20
C GLY A 219 -0.72 18.06 -21.31
N VAL A 220 -2.05 17.82 -21.15
CA VAL A 220 -3.04 18.01 -22.23
C VAL A 220 -3.37 19.47 -22.52
N GLU A 221 -3.15 20.37 -21.57
CA GLU A 221 -3.40 21.81 -21.72
C GLU A 221 -2.20 22.63 -21.21
N PRO A 222 -1.08 22.68 -21.96
CA PRO A 222 0.18 23.29 -21.50
C PRO A 222 0.07 24.75 -21.05
N SER A 223 -0.92 25.49 -21.56
CA SER A 223 -1.18 26.89 -21.15
C SER A 223 -1.64 27.04 -19.70
N LYS A 224 -2.16 25.99 -19.10
CA LYS A 224 -2.58 25.93 -17.69
C LYS A 224 -1.48 25.42 -16.74
N ASN A 225 -0.28 25.11 -17.26
CA ASN A 225 0.82 24.54 -16.48
C ASN A 225 0.39 23.29 -15.68
N PRO A 226 -0.17 22.24 -16.32
CA PRO A 226 -0.59 21.06 -15.61
C PRO A 226 0.61 20.40 -14.95
N ILE A 227 0.45 19.97 -13.70
CA ILE A 227 1.52 19.35 -12.93
C ILE A 227 1.42 17.83 -13.00
N TRP A 228 2.57 17.18 -12.98
CA TRP A 228 2.67 15.72 -12.80
C TRP A 228 1.80 14.93 -13.78
N ILE A 229 2.05 15.08 -15.10
CA ILE A 229 1.52 14.11 -16.05
C ILE A 229 2.29 12.80 -15.82
N GLU A 230 1.56 11.71 -15.49
CA GLU A 230 2.14 10.45 -15.00
C GLU A 230 1.22 9.26 -15.28
N GLY A 231 1.64 8.01 -14.93
CA GLY A 231 0.84 6.79 -15.08
C GLY A 231 0.41 6.50 -16.51
N PRO A 232 1.31 6.56 -17.53
CA PRO A 232 0.93 6.40 -18.92
C PRO A 232 0.56 4.96 -19.27
N HIS A 233 -0.56 4.78 -19.98
CA HIS A 233 -0.94 3.52 -20.63
C HIS A 233 -1.32 3.77 -22.08
N ILE A 234 -0.92 2.88 -23.00
CA ILE A 234 -1.34 2.93 -24.40
C ILE A 234 -2.30 1.78 -24.70
N TYR A 235 -3.43 2.12 -25.32
CA TYR A 235 -4.42 1.16 -25.83
C TYR A 235 -4.59 1.32 -27.32
N LYS A 236 -4.83 0.21 -28.04
CA LYS A 236 -5.09 0.22 -29.48
C LYS A 236 -6.53 -0.17 -29.75
N ARG A 237 -7.30 0.74 -30.41
CA ARG A 237 -8.68 0.49 -30.77
C ARG A 237 -9.05 1.18 -32.09
N GLU A 238 -9.65 0.43 -33.02
CA GLU A 238 -10.14 0.95 -34.31
C GLU A 238 -9.08 1.76 -35.09
N GLY A 239 -7.82 1.27 -35.03
CA GLY A 239 -6.68 1.88 -35.73
C GLY A 239 -6.20 3.21 -35.11
N TRP A 240 -6.59 3.52 -33.87
CA TRP A 240 -6.04 4.58 -33.05
C TRP A 240 -5.23 4.00 -31.88
N TYR A 241 -4.16 4.69 -31.53
CA TYR A 241 -3.44 4.56 -30.28
C TYR A 241 -3.98 5.62 -29.31
N TYR A 242 -4.47 5.18 -28.15
CA TYR A 242 -4.95 6.03 -27.07
C TYR A 242 -3.90 6.03 -25.98
N LEU A 243 -3.40 7.22 -25.63
CA LEU A 243 -2.51 7.43 -24.50
C LEU A 243 -3.36 7.99 -23.36
N SER A 244 -3.43 7.27 -22.26
CA SER A 244 -4.17 7.63 -21.04
C SER A 244 -3.17 7.94 -19.94
N ASP A 245 -3.29 9.12 -19.33
CA ASP A 245 -2.36 9.63 -18.33
C ASP A 245 -3.13 10.22 -17.15
N ALA A 246 -2.50 10.26 -15.98
CA ALA A 246 -2.98 11.06 -14.85
C ALA A 246 -2.35 12.45 -14.87
N GLU A 247 -3.06 13.45 -14.36
CA GLU A 247 -2.58 14.82 -14.15
C GLU A 247 -3.05 15.40 -12.82
N GLY A 248 -2.38 16.44 -12.34
CA GLY A 248 -2.77 17.20 -11.15
C GLY A 248 -2.10 16.71 -9.87
N GLY A 249 -1.23 15.70 -9.96
CA GLY A 249 -0.67 15.02 -8.81
C GLY A 249 -1.73 14.25 -8.03
N THR A 250 -1.33 13.38 -7.12
CA THR A 250 -2.22 12.42 -6.44
C THR A 250 -3.02 13.01 -5.26
N GLY A 251 -3.44 14.27 -5.37
CA GLY A 251 -4.23 15.03 -4.40
C GLY A 251 -5.58 15.52 -4.95
N PRO A 252 -6.16 16.60 -4.36
CA PRO A 252 -7.48 17.09 -4.76
C PRO A 252 -7.61 17.53 -6.22
N GLN A 253 -6.50 17.85 -6.89
CA GLN A 253 -6.48 18.24 -8.30
C GLN A 253 -6.33 17.06 -9.26
N HIS A 254 -6.23 15.83 -8.74
CA HIS A 254 -6.01 14.63 -9.53
C HIS A 254 -7.09 14.39 -10.57
N SER A 255 -6.69 13.95 -11.74
CA SER A 255 -7.58 13.66 -12.86
C SER A 255 -6.97 12.63 -13.79
N GLN A 256 -7.81 11.97 -14.61
CA GLN A 256 -7.41 11.14 -15.73
C GLN A 256 -7.68 11.86 -17.03
N VAL A 257 -6.71 11.85 -17.93
CA VAL A 257 -6.78 12.48 -19.24
C VAL A 257 -6.48 11.47 -20.34
N VAL A 258 -6.86 11.78 -21.58
CA VAL A 258 -6.61 10.90 -22.72
C VAL A 258 -6.25 11.73 -23.96
N LEU A 259 -5.32 11.17 -24.73
CA LEU A 259 -4.90 11.67 -26.04
C LEU A 259 -4.97 10.50 -27.05
N ARG A 260 -5.00 10.78 -28.37
CA ARG A 260 -4.93 9.72 -29.38
C ARG A 260 -4.08 10.11 -30.58
N SER A 261 -3.55 9.09 -31.27
CA SER A 261 -2.77 9.21 -32.51
C SER A 261 -3.07 8.07 -33.46
N ARG A 262 -2.77 8.26 -34.76
CA ARG A 262 -2.74 7.17 -35.77
C ARG A 262 -1.39 6.46 -35.83
N ASP A 263 -0.36 7.04 -35.26
CA ASP A 263 0.99 6.48 -35.17
C ASP A 263 1.36 6.34 -33.68
N VAL A 264 1.99 5.22 -33.32
CA VAL A 264 2.40 4.93 -31.94
C VAL A 264 3.36 5.99 -31.39
N TRP A 265 4.12 6.66 -32.27
CA TRP A 265 5.04 7.72 -31.90
C TRP A 265 4.40 9.12 -31.89
N GLY A 266 3.10 9.22 -32.18
CA GLY A 266 2.38 10.50 -32.24
C GLY A 266 2.44 11.18 -33.60
N PRO A 267 2.00 12.46 -33.70
CA PRO A 267 1.61 13.30 -32.57
C PRO A 267 0.30 12.85 -31.92
N TYR A 268 0.26 12.89 -30.60
CA TYR A 268 -0.92 12.59 -29.81
C TYR A 268 -1.78 13.85 -29.65
N ILE A 269 -3.06 13.76 -30.02
CA ILE A 269 -4.03 14.86 -29.96
C ILE A 269 -4.86 14.69 -28.70
N PRO A 270 -4.91 15.69 -27.78
CA PRO A 270 -5.73 15.64 -26.58
C PRO A 270 -7.23 15.57 -26.90
N TYR A 271 -7.97 14.83 -26.09
CA TYR A 271 -9.43 14.83 -26.12
C TYR A 271 -9.95 16.23 -25.71
N PRO A 272 -10.81 16.88 -26.53
CA PRO A 272 -11.34 18.21 -26.19
C PRO A 272 -12.20 18.25 -24.91
N GLY A 273 -12.70 17.10 -24.47
CA GLY A 273 -13.51 16.96 -23.25
C GLY A 273 -12.72 16.45 -22.03
N ASN A 274 -11.38 16.52 -22.05
CA ASN A 274 -10.60 16.18 -20.86
C ASN A 274 -10.93 17.06 -19.66
N PRO A 275 -10.83 16.53 -18.42
CA PRO A 275 -10.47 15.17 -18.06
C PRO A 275 -11.62 14.17 -18.23
N ILE A 276 -11.27 12.87 -18.43
CA ILE A 276 -12.24 11.77 -18.55
C ILE A 276 -12.68 11.21 -17.19
N LEU A 277 -11.99 11.58 -16.11
CA LEU A 277 -12.30 11.29 -14.71
C LEU A 277 -11.66 12.37 -13.83
N THR A 278 -12.42 12.94 -12.91
CA THR A 278 -11.93 13.75 -11.79
C THR A 278 -13.03 13.91 -10.75
N GLN A 279 -12.69 14.38 -9.55
CA GLN A 279 -13.65 14.78 -8.52
C GLN A 279 -13.40 16.22 -8.02
N ARG A 280 -12.45 16.95 -8.64
CA ARG A 280 -12.01 18.29 -8.23
C ARG A 280 -13.06 19.38 -8.41
N GLU A 281 -14.04 19.16 -9.29
CA GLU A 281 -15.12 20.12 -9.58
C GLU A 281 -16.28 20.05 -8.58
N LEU A 282 -16.28 19.05 -7.69
CA LEU A 282 -17.37 18.80 -6.76
C LEU A 282 -17.11 19.42 -5.38
N PRO A 283 -18.17 19.86 -4.64
CA PRO A 283 -18.02 20.41 -3.31
C PRO A 283 -17.35 19.43 -2.33
N ASP A 284 -16.40 19.92 -1.54
CA ASP A 284 -15.65 19.10 -0.55
C ASP A 284 -16.52 18.67 0.66
N ASP A 285 -17.62 19.38 0.91
CA ASP A 285 -18.54 19.13 2.03
C ASP A 285 -19.75 18.27 1.64
N ARG A 286 -19.72 17.64 0.45
CA ARG A 286 -20.76 16.68 0.04
C ARG A 286 -20.75 15.44 0.95
N PRO A 287 -21.88 14.75 1.15
CA PRO A 287 -21.94 13.53 1.94
C PRO A 287 -21.02 12.43 1.39
N LEU A 288 -20.28 11.75 2.28
CA LEU A 288 -19.42 10.60 1.97
C LEU A 288 -18.51 10.86 0.74
N PRO A 289 -17.70 11.92 0.74
CA PRO A 289 -16.96 12.33 -0.44
C PRO A 289 -15.89 11.31 -0.82
N ILE A 290 -15.82 10.98 -2.11
CA ILE A 290 -14.70 10.30 -2.74
C ILE A 290 -13.94 11.37 -3.53
N THR A 291 -12.62 11.47 -3.35
CA THR A 291 -11.76 12.51 -3.94
C THR A 291 -10.49 11.91 -4.52
N ASN A 292 -9.60 12.75 -5.06
CA ASN A 292 -8.27 12.35 -5.54
C ASN A 292 -8.30 11.30 -6.67
N ALA A 293 -9.37 11.28 -7.50
CA ALA A 293 -9.57 10.23 -8.50
C ALA A 293 -8.70 10.42 -9.74
N GLY A 294 -7.99 9.38 -10.14
CA GLY A 294 -7.12 9.34 -11.31
C GLY A 294 -6.25 8.08 -11.34
N HIS A 295 -5.19 8.11 -12.13
CA HIS A 295 -4.23 7.02 -12.32
C HIS A 295 -4.95 5.72 -12.72
N ALA A 296 -5.72 5.81 -13.83
CA ALA A 296 -6.58 4.73 -14.28
C ALA A 296 -5.89 3.84 -15.31
N ASP A 297 -6.10 2.52 -15.16
CA ASP A 297 -5.82 1.52 -16.18
C ASP A 297 -7.13 0.93 -16.73
N LEU A 298 -7.20 0.70 -18.05
CA LEU A 298 -8.41 0.30 -18.74
C LEU A 298 -8.34 -1.16 -19.19
N ILE A 299 -9.48 -1.86 -19.11
CA ILE A 299 -9.58 -3.27 -19.51
C ILE A 299 -10.87 -3.53 -20.28
N GLU A 300 -10.80 -4.38 -21.31
CA GLU A 300 -11.98 -4.87 -22.01
C GLU A 300 -12.54 -6.13 -21.32
N GLY A 301 -13.84 -6.10 -21.04
CA GLY A 301 -14.58 -7.23 -20.51
C GLY A 301 -14.94 -8.28 -21.56
N PRO A 302 -15.38 -9.47 -21.16
CA PRO A 302 -15.68 -10.58 -22.08
C PRO A 302 -16.85 -10.31 -23.02
N ASP A 303 -17.68 -9.31 -22.73
CA ASP A 303 -18.80 -8.86 -23.56
C ASP A 303 -18.45 -7.65 -24.46
N GLY A 304 -17.17 -7.25 -24.50
CA GLY A 304 -16.71 -6.06 -25.22
C GLY A 304 -16.96 -4.73 -24.51
N SER A 305 -17.51 -4.75 -23.31
CA SER A 305 -17.60 -3.56 -22.46
C SER A 305 -16.22 -3.18 -21.91
N TRP A 306 -15.97 -1.88 -21.73
CA TRP A 306 -14.69 -1.41 -21.18
C TRP A 306 -14.87 -0.92 -19.76
N TRP A 307 -13.83 -1.13 -18.96
CA TRP A 307 -13.79 -0.84 -17.53
C TRP A 307 -12.50 -0.12 -17.17
N ALA A 308 -12.56 0.71 -16.15
CA ALA A 308 -11.41 1.40 -15.59
C ALA A 308 -11.23 1.00 -14.13
N VAL A 309 -10.05 0.50 -13.77
CA VAL A 309 -9.58 0.50 -12.39
C VAL A 309 -8.81 1.80 -12.16
N PHE A 310 -8.98 2.44 -11.01
CA PHE A 310 -8.32 3.71 -10.71
C PHE A 310 -8.21 3.91 -9.20
N LEU A 311 -7.35 4.80 -8.77
CA LEU A 311 -7.26 5.18 -7.37
C LEU A 311 -8.21 6.33 -7.01
N ALA A 312 -8.73 6.32 -5.78
CA ALA A 312 -9.38 7.45 -5.15
C ALA A 312 -9.34 7.31 -3.62
N SER A 313 -9.77 8.33 -2.88
CA SER A 313 -9.75 8.33 -1.42
C SER A 313 -11.12 8.66 -0.84
N ARG A 314 -11.53 7.96 0.25
CA ARG A 314 -12.71 8.29 1.03
C ARG A 314 -12.35 9.30 2.10
N ASN A 315 -12.90 10.51 1.98
CA ASN A 315 -12.58 11.59 2.89
C ASN A 315 -13.62 11.75 3.99
N TYR A 316 -13.17 12.24 5.13
CA TYR A 316 -13.98 12.75 6.22
C TYR A 316 -13.50 14.15 6.61
N GLN A 317 -14.38 14.96 7.21
CA GLN A 317 -14.08 16.35 7.58
C GLN A 317 -13.39 17.14 6.45
N LYS A 318 -13.91 16.97 5.22
CA LYS A 318 -13.49 17.58 3.95
C LYS A 318 -12.25 16.96 3.31
N ARG A 319 -11.17 16.68 4.05
CA ARG A 319 -9.89 16.33 3.44
C ARG A 319 -9.14 15.14 4.04
N HIS A 320 -9.51 14.68 5.24
CA HIS A 320 -8.78 13.59 5.91
C HIS A 320 -9.16 12.22 5.35
N TYR A 321 -8.18 11.34 5.17
CA TYR A 321 -8.35 9.98 4.66
C TYR A 321 -7.26 9.05 5.21
N ASN A 322 -7.59 8.33 6.28
CA ASN A 322 -6.65 7.38 6.93
C ASN A 322 -6.51 6.07 6.16
N THR A 323 -7.50 5.73 5.33
CA THR A 323 -7.47 4.53 4.47
C THR A 323 -6.51 4.65 3.29
N GLY A 324 -5.96 5.86 3.05
CA GLY A 324 -5.10 6.13 1.89
C GLY A 324 -5.85 6.13 0.56
N ARG A 325 -5.14 5.84 -0.52
CA ARG A 325 -5.68 5.71 -1.87
C ARG A 325 -6.12 4.28 -2.10
N GLU A 326 -7.40 4.06 -2.41
CA GLU A 326 -8.06 2.77 -2.55
C GLU A 326 -8.34 2.49 -4.04
N THR A 327 -8.55 1.23 -4.42
CA THR A 327 -8.86 0.88 -5.82
C THR A 327 -10.36 0.86 -6.07
N TYR A 328 -10.78 1.56 -7.11
CA TYR A 328 -12.15 1.68 -7.58
C TYR A 328 -12.32 1.06 -8.97
N LEU A 329 -13.56 0.80 -9.36
CA LEU A 329 -13.94 0.27 -10.67
C LEU A 329 -15.14 1.04 -11.22
N LEU A 330 -15.05 1.53 -12.47
CA LEU A 330 -16.18 2.14 -13.19
C LEU A 330 -16.20 1.68 -14.65
N PRO A 331 -17.40 1.64 -15.28
CA PRO A 331 -17.50 1.38 -16.71
C PRO A 331 -16.93 2.54 -17.52
N VAL A 332 -16.30 2.23 -18.65
CA VAL A 332 -15.82 3.19 -19.63
C VAL A 332 -16.83 3.24 -20.79
N ARG A 333 -17.28 4.44 -21.14
CA ARG A 333 -18.17 4.69 -22.28
C ARG A 333 -17.35 5.26 -23.42
N TRP A 334 -17.45 4.62 -24.58
CA TRP A 334 -16.87 5.15 -25.82
C TRP A 334 -17.88 6.05 -26.51
N GLN A 335 -17.58 7.34 -26.61
CA GLN A 335 -18.42 8.33 -27.27
C GLN A 335 -17.58 9.12 -28.28
N ASP A 336 -18.04 9.16 -29.54
CA ASP A 336 -17.36 9.84 -30.64
C ASP A 336 -15.88 9.40 -30.81
N GLY A 337 -15.63 8.12 -30.52
CA GLY A 337 -14.29 7.51 -30.57
C GLY A 337 -13.36 7.95 -29.43
N TRP A 338 -13.91 8.39 -28.29
CA TRP A 338 -13.14 8.74 -27.09
C TRP A 338 -13.67 8.00 -25.84
N PRO A 339 -12.80 7.51 -24.96
CA PRO A 339 -13.23 6.89 -23.72
C PRO A 339 -13.64 7.95 -22.69
N GLN A 340 -14.68 7.68 -21.92
CA GLN A 340 -15.13 8.48 -20.78
C GLN A 340 -15.40 7.56 -19.61
N ILE A 341 -14.83 7.85 -18.45
CA ILE A 341 -15.02 7.06 -17.22
C ILE A 341 -16.20 7.65 -16.45
N LEU A 342 -16.15 8.93 -16.10
CA LEU A 342 -17.20 9.61 -15.36
C LEU A 342 -17.24 11.11 -15.74
N PRO A 343 -18.43 11.69 -16.01
CA PRO A 343 -18.58 13.14 -16.16
C PRO A 343 -18.07 13.91 -14.94
N THR A 344 -17.44 15.06 -15.14
CA THR A 344 -16.76 15.83 -14.07
C THR A 344 -17.71 16.39 -13.01
N ASP A 345 -18.99 16.52 -13.32
CA ASP A 345 -20.07 16.97 -12.43
C ASP A 345 -20.74 15.83 -11.63
N GLN A 346 -20.28 14.59 -11.82
CA GLN A 346 -20.84 13.42 -11.15
C GLN A 346 -19.90 12.86 -10.08
N ALA A 347 -20.47 12.56 -8.91
CA ALA A 347 -19.74 11.89 -7.84
C ALA A 347 -19.55 10.39 -8.15
N ILE A 348 -18.39 9.86 -7.79
CA ILE A 348 -18.12 8.42 -7.87
C ILE A 348 -19.12 7.68 -6.97
N PRO A 349 -19.91 6.74 -7.51
CA PRO A 349 -20.91 6.01 -6.74
C PRO A 349 -20.28 4.89 -5.90
N TYR A 350 -20.81 4.70 -4.67
CA TYR A 350 -20.48 3.56 -3.82
C TYR A 350 -21.10 2.24 -4.30
N MET A 351 -22.19 2.31 -5.07
CA MET A 351 -22.85 1.14 -5.65
C MET A 351 -22.99 1.35 -7.15
N VAL A 352 -22.52 0.39 -7.92
CA VAL A 352 -22.48 0.44 -9.38
C VAL A 352 -23.21 -0.75 -9.94
N LYS A 353 -24.01 -0.53 -11.00
CA LYS A 353 -24.68 -1.61 -11.71
C LYS A 353 -23.66 -2.50 -12.43
N ALA A 354 -23.71 -3.79 -12.15
CA ALA A 354 -22.86 -4.81 -12.77
C ALA A 354 -23.53 -5.41 -14.01
N PRO A 355 -22.82 -5.68 -15.11
CA PRO A 355 -23.31 -6.53 -16.18
C PRO A 355 -23.48 -7.97 -15.70
N SER A 356 -24.24 -8.78 -16.46
CA SER A 356 -24.61 -10.14 -16.05
C SER A 356 -23.42 -11.12 -15.91
N TRP A 357 -22.29 -10.82 -16.53
CA TRP A 357 -21.09 -11.66 -16.44
C TRP A 357 -20.29 -11.42 -15.15
N MET A 358 -20.53 -10.32 -14.44
CA MET A 358 -19.91 -10.04 -13.12
C MET A 358 -20.63 -10.82 -12.01
N GLN A 359 -20.42 -12.14 -11.92
CA GLN A 359 -21.09 -13.04 -10.98
C GLN A 359 -20.10 -13.95 -10.23
N GLY A 360 -18.90 -13.46 -9.92
CA GLY A 360 -17.93 -14.17 -9.11
C GLY A 360 -18.41 -14.36 -7.66
N GLN A 361 -17.68 -15.17 -6.91
CA GLN A 361 -17.91 -15.35 -5.48
C GLN A 361 -16.94 -14.49 -4.67
N ALA A 362 -17.46 -13.89 -3.60
CA ALA A 362 -16.62 -13.13 -2.66
C ALA A 362 -15.49 -14.02 -2.09
N SER A 363 -14.31 -13.44 -1.93
CA SER A 363 -13.19 -14.07 -1.25
C SER A 363 -13.52 -14.36 0.21
N GLN A 364 -12.87 -15.37 0.81
CA GLN A 364 -12.95 -15.64 2.26
C GLN A 364 -12.39 -14.47 3.09
N ALA A 365 -11.38 -13.76 2.56
CA ALA A 365 -10.86 -12.54 3.17
C ALA A 365 -11.55 -11.32 2.53
N PRO A 366 -12.42 -10.59 3.26
CA PRO A 366 -13.14 -9.46 2.70
C PRO A 366 -12.18 -8.32 2.32
N LEU A 367 -12.36 -7.77 1.12
CA LEU A 367 -11.56 -6.66 0.61
C LEU A 367 -12.36 -5.35 0.52
N THR A 368 -13.69 -5.41 0.71
CA THR A 368 -14.60 -4.27 0.68
C THR A 368 -15.86 -4.53 1.52
N GLY A 369 -16.66 -3.50 1.76
CA GLY A 369 -17.90 -3.59 2.56
C GLY A 369 -17.60 -3.62 4.07
N ASN A 370 -18.65 -3.74 4.89
CA ASN A 370 -18.53 -3.92 6.34
C ASN A 370 -18.26 -5.39 6.67
N PHE A 371 -17.27 -5.65 7.52
CA PHE A 371 -16.89 -7.01 7.88
C PHE A 371 -16.20 -7.11 9.24
N VAL A 372 -16.13 -8.34 9.73
CA VAL A 372 -15.26 -8.76 10.84
C VAL A 372 -14.31 -9.81 10.28
N ASP A 373 -13.01 -9.63 10.54
CA ASP A 373 -11.98 -10.57 10.15
C ASP A 373 -11.08 -10.85 11.35
N ARG A 374 -10.95 -12.13 11.71
CA ARG A 374 -10.16 -12.58 12.86
C ARG A 374 -9.14 -13.60 12.41
N ASP A 375 -7.88 -13.27 12.61
CA ASP A 375 -6.76 -14.18 12.42
C ASP A 375 -6.41 -14.82 13.76
N THR A 376 -6.50 -16.14 13.85
CA THR A 376 -6.13 -16.98 15.00
C THR A 376 -4.74 -17.58 14.88
N PHE A 377 -3.99 -17.20 13.84
CA PHE A 377 -2.63 -17.64 13.59
C PHE A 377 -2.45 -19.16 13.50
N ASP A 378 -3.50 -19.89 13.14
CA ASP A 378 -3.51 -21.35 13.02
C ASP A 378 -2.91 -21.86 11.70
N GLY A 379 -2.69 -20.97 10.74
CA GLY A 379 -2.15 -21.30 9.41
C GLY A 379 -0.65 -21.61 9.44
N PRO A 380 -0.14 -22.32 8.43
CA PRO A 380 1.30 -22.59 8.29
C PRO A 380 2.10 -21.33 7.90
N THR A 381 1.43 -20.30 7.40
CA THR A 381 2.00 -19.02 6.98
C THR A 381 1.08 -17.87 7.38
N LEU A 382 1.63 -16.69 7.52
CA LEU A 382 0.84 -15.48 7.74
C LEU A 382 -0.13 -15.24 6.57
N ALA A 383 -1.34 -14.79 6.89
CA ALA A 383 -2.34 -14.42 5.89
C ALA A 383 -1.79 -13.29 4.98
N ALA A 384 -2.23 -13.28 3.73
CA ALA A 384 -1.70 -12.39 2.68
C ALA A 384 -1.88 -10.88 2.97
N HIS A 385 -2.81 -10.52 3.86
CA HIS A 385 -3.03 -9.12 4.26
C HIS A 385 -1.98 -8.56 5.22
N TRP A 386 -1.10 -9.42 5.81
CA TRP A 386 -0.07 -8.97 6.72
C TRP A 386 1.14 -8.40 6.02
N LEU A 387 1.53 -7.20 6.44
CA LEU A 387 2.65 -6.44 5.90
C LEU A 387 3.70 -6.15 6.98
N ARG A 388 4.95 -6.08 6.56
CA ARG A 388 6.07 -5.59 7.36
C ARG A 388 6.53 -4.25 6.79
N VAL A 389 7.00 -3.37 7.66
CA VAL A 389 7.64 -2.12 7.23
C VAL A 389 9.07 -2.44 6.82
N ARG A 390 9.36 -2.36 5.52
CA ARG A 390 10.63 -2.74 4.88
C ARG A 390 10.89 -4.25 4.90
N VAL A 391 11.91 -4.64 4.17
CA VAL A 391 12.34 -6.04 4.07
C VAL A 391 13.01 -6.48 5.39
N PRO A 392 12.55 -7.54 6.05
CA PRO A 392 13.15 -8.00 7.29
C PRO A 392 14.56 -8.57 7.07
N LYS A 393 15.51 -8.15 7.87
CA LYS A 393 16.89 -8.66 7.87
C LYS A 393 17.06 -9.92 8.73
N GLN A 394 16.09 -10.18 9.59
CA GLN A 394 16.02 -11.37 10.46
C GLN A 394 14.55 -11.75 10.67
N ALA A 395 14.29 -13.02 10.90
CA ALA A 395 12.98 -13.50 11.27
C ALA A 395 12.65 -13.02 12.69
N TRP A 396 11.54 -12.28 12.82
CA TRP A 396 11.04 -11.82 14.11
C TRP A 396 9.56 -12.15 14.33
N ALA A 397 8.86 -12.65 13.32
CA ALA A 397 7.49 -13.17 13.39
C ALA A 397 7.53 -14.67 13.09
N ASP A 398 7.01 -15.48 13.99
CA ASP A 398 7.04 -16.94 13.89
C ASP A 398 5.70 -17.55 14.31
N LEU A 399 5.17 -18.45 13.48
CA LEU A 399 3.95 -19.25 13.76
C LEU A 399 4.29 -20.67 14.24
N GLY A 400 5.55 -21.07 14.15
CA GLY A 400 6.01 -22.41 14.52
C GLY A 400 6.43 -22.56 15.97
N ASP A 401 6.74 -21.46 16.68
CA ASP A 401 7.21 -21.48 18.06
C ASP A 401 6.11 -21.98 19.03
N ARG A 402 4.87 -21.50 18.87
CA ARG A 402 3.67 -22.01 19.54
C ARG A 402 2.53 -22.16 18.54
N PRO A 403 2.06 -23.38 18.25
CA PRO A 403 0.92 -23.58 17.36
C PRO A 403 -0.32 -22.78 17.81
N GLY A 404 -0.98 -22.08 16.88
CA GLY A 404 -2.14 -21.24 17.16
C GLY A 404 -1.81 -19.90 17.82
N MET A 405 -0.55 -19.42 17.73
CA MET A 405 -0.13 -18.12 18.22
C MET A 405 0.92 -17.51 17.30
N LEU A 406 0.89 -16.21 17.17
CA LEU A 406 1.97 -15.44 16.57
C LEU A 406 3.03 -15.10 17.64
N ALA A 407 4.23 -15.64 17.53
CA ALA A 407 5.38 -15.20 18.31
C ALA A 407 6.00 -13.96 17.63
N VAL A 408 6.11 -12.85 18.36
CA VAL A 408 6.83 -11.66 17.93
C VAL A 408 8.07 -11.51 18.78
N HIS A 409 9.25 -11.67 18.16
CA HIS A 409 10.55 -11.47 18.77
C HIS A 409 10.88 -9.98 18.77
N PRO A 410 11.00 -9.35 19.97
CA PRO A 410 11.21 -7.90 20.06
C PRO A 410 12.55 -7.50 19.45
N LEU A 411 12.53 -6.45 18.62
CA LEU A 411 13.73 -5.81 18.08
C LEU A 411 14.04 -4.50 18.80
N ALA A 412 15.27 -4.02 18.67
CA ALA A 412 15.68 -2.71 19.18
C ALA A 412 15.02 -1.57 18.40
N GLU A 413 14.64 -1.84 17.16
CA GLU A 413 14.03 -0.89 16.24
C GLU A 413 12.63 -0.48 16.72
N ASN A 414 12.42 0.82 16.83
CA ASN A 414 11.11 1.39 17.11
C ASN A 414 10.42 1.82 15.80
N LEU A 415 9.15 2.22 15.86
CA LEU A 415 8.34 2.66 14.72
C LEU A 415 8.87 3.92 14.02
N ASP A 416 9.69 4.72 14.69
CA ASP A 416 10.27 5.96 14.15
C ASP A 416 11.63 5.77 13.45
N THR A 417 12.07 4.53 13.26
CA THR A 417 13.33 4.23 12.59
C THR A 417 13.13 3.94 11.10
N LEU A 418 14.14 4.25 10.28
CA LEU A 418 14.16 3.88 8.86
C LEU A 418 14.69 2.45 8.64
N ARG A 419 14.35 1.54 9.56
CA ARG A 419 14.71 0.13 9.54
C ARG A 419 13.47 -0.73 9.65
N ASN A 420 13.62 -2.05 9.70
CA ASN A 420 12.50 -2.98 9.87
C ASN A 420 12.20 -3.19 11.37
N PRO A 421 11.14 -2.57 11.94
CA PRO A 421 10.69 -2.85 13.31
C PRO A 421 9.94 -4.18 13.38
N ALA A 422 9.84 -4.79 14.57
CA ALA A 422 9.02 -5.97 14.79
C ALA A 422 7.52 -5.62 14.83
N PHE A 423 7.02 -5.05 13.73
CA PHE A 423 5.65 -4.61 13.52
C PHE A 423 5.02 -5.37 12.35
N LEU A 424 3.92 -6.06 12.64
CA LEU A 424 3.09 -6.75 11.65
C LEU A 424 1.79 -5.97 11.50
N GLY A 425 1.60 -5.34 10.34
CA GLY A 425 0.47 -4.45 10.10
C GLY A 425 -0.48 -4.95 9.03
N ARG A 426 -1.79 -4.74 9.24
CA ARG A 426 -2.79 -4.83 8.18
C ARG A 426 -3.32 -3.44 7.84
N ARG A 427 -3.79 -3.24 6.62
CA ARG A 427 -4.35 -1.97 6.16
C ARG A 427 -5.60 -1.59 6.95
N GLN A 428 -5.71 -0.33 7.36
CA GLN A 428 -6.98 0.24 7.80
C GLN A 428 -7.89 0.35 6.57
N GLN A 429 -9.06 -0.33 6.61
CA GLN A 429 -9.98 -0.43 5.47
C GLN A 429 -11.29 0.34 5.70
N HIS A 430 -11.48 0.89 6.90
CA HIS A 430 -12.70 1.61 7.29
C HIS A 430 -12.35 2.91 8.03
N LEU A 431 -13.22 3.90 7.93
CA LEU A 431 -13.15 5.13 8.74
C LEU A 431 -13.60 4.86 10.18
N ARG A 432 -14.52 3.88 10.35
CA ARG A 432 -14.99 3.38 11.65
C ARG A 432 -14.55 1.92 11.82
N PHE A 433 -13.73 1.68 12.83
CA PHE A 433 -13.19 0.33 13.05
C PHE A 433 -12.86 0.05 14.52
N GLU A 434 -12.71 -1.23 14.83
CA GLU A 434 -12.04 -1.74 16.01
C GLU A 434 -10.95 -2.73 15.58
N ALA A 435 -9.74 -2.56 16.11
CA ALA A 435 -8.64 -3.52 16.02
C ALA A 435 -8.30 -4.00 17.42
N SER A 436 -8.37 -5.30 17.67
CA SER A 436 -8.14 -5.87 18.99
C SER A 436 -7.32 -7.15 18.94
N THR A 437 -6.68 -7.47 20.07
CA THR A 437 -5.85 -8.65 20.22
C THR A 437 -5.87 -9.15 21.65
N GLU A 438 -5.57 -10.44 21.84
CA GLU A 438 -5.15 -11.01 23.11
C GLU A 438 -3.68 -11.41 23.01
N MET A 439 -2.91 -11.13 24.05
CA MET A 439 -1.47 -11.35 24.05
C MET A 439 -0.94 -11.84 25.39
N SER A 440 0.21 -12.50 25.36
CA SER A 440 0.94 -12.87 26.57
C SER A 440 1.58 -11.67 27.26
N ARG A 441 1.86 -11.80 28.56
CA ARG A 441 2.61 -10.82 29.33
C ARG A 441 4.02 -10.65 28.75
N PRO A 442 4.45 -9.39 28.41
CA PRO A 442 5.82 -9.13 28.00
C PRO A 442 6.82 -9.35 29.14
N ALA A 443 8.02 -9.82 28.83
CA ALA A 443 9.13 -9.91 29.78
C ALA A 443 9.59 -8.50 30.24
N ILE A 444 10.31 -8.44 31.37
CA ILE A 444 10.92 -7.18 31.83
C ILE A 444 11.91 -6.68 30.76
N GLY A 445 11.80 -5.40 30.41
CA GLY A 445 12.60 -4.78 29.38
C GLY A 445 12.06 -4.97 27.95
N VAL A 446 10.83 -5.51 27.82
CA VAL A 446 10.10 -5.59 26.56
C VAL A 446 8.82 -4.78 26.67
N ALA A 447 8.49 -4.04 25.62
CA ALA A 447 7.20 -3.42 25.40
C ALA A 447 6.52 -4.04 24.18
N ALA A 448 5.26 -4.47 24.32
CA ALA A 448 4.49 -5.06 23.22
C ALA A 448 3.02 -4.66 23.28
N GLY A 449 2.33 -4.71 22.14
CA GLY A 449 0.92 -4.36 22.04
C GLY A 449 0.46 -4.13 20.61
N LEU A 450 -0.43 -3.16 20.43
CA LEU A 450 -1.00 -2.76 19.14
C LEU A 450 -0.48 -1.39 18.70
N ALA A 451 -0.04 -1.29 17.47
CA ALA A 451 0.28 -0.01 16.85
C ALA A 451 -0.75 0.36 15.78
N ALA A 452 -0.99 1.68 15.66
CA ALA A 452 -1.62 2.33 14.51
C ALA A 452 -0.55 3.21 13.86
N PHE A 453 -0.15 2.88 12.64
CA PHE A 453 1.04 3.41 12.00
C PHE A 453 0.73 3.94 10.60
N GLN A 454 1.07 5.19 10.34
CA GLN A 454 1.02 5.78 8.99
C GLN A 454 2.43 5.97 8.43
N SER A 455 3.34 6.50 9.23
CA SER A 455 4.75 6.65 8.87
C SER A 455 5.63 6.76 10.13
N GLU A 456 6.94 6.85 9.93
CA GLU A 456 7.93 6.99 11.00
C GLU A 456 7.70 8.22 11.88
N ALA A 457 7.04 9.24 11.35
CA ALA A 457 6.73 10.48 12.06
C ALA A 457 5.29 10.55 12.61
N TYR A 458 4.41 9.59 12.25
CA TYR A 458 2.98 9.63 12.57
C TYR A 458 2.46 8.24 12.93
N TRP A 459 2.32 7.99 14.25
CA TRP A 459 1.86 6.71 14.75
C TRP A 459 1.37 6.80 16.21
N TYR A 460 0.60 5.80 16.62
CA TYR A 460 0.22 5.52 18.01
C TYR A 460 0.62 4.10 18.38
N PHE A 461 1.04 3.90 19.62
CA PHE A 461 1.36 2.59 20.19
C PHE A 461 0.67 2.41 21.54
N LEU A 462 -0.35 1.55 21.58
CA LEU A 462 -0.97 1.05 22.78
C LEU A 462 -0.14 -0.15 23.26
N GLY A 463 0.75 0.11 24.19
CA GLY A 463 1.73 -0.87 24.67
C GLY A 463 1.49 -1.31 26.11
N VAL A 464 2.03 -2.49 26.41
CA VAL A 464 2.15 -3.03 27.76
C VAL A 464 3.61 -3.35 28.03
N ARG A 465 4.08 -3.06 29.24
CA ARG A 465 5.39 -3.48 29.77
C ARG A 465 5.29 -4.03 31.17
N SER A 466 6.08 -5.03 31.51
CA SER A 466 6.22 -5.51 32.88
C SER A 466 7.07 -4.55 33.71
N VAL A 467 6.56 -4.18 34.89
CA VAL A 467 7.28 -3.37 35.87
C VAL A 467 7.56 -4.20 37.14
N ARG A 468 8.35 -3.66 38.06
CA ARG A 468 8.69 -4.37 39.32
C ARG A 468 7.44 -4.67 40.15
N GLY A 469 7.48 -5.72 40.98
CA GLY A 469 6.44 -6.03 41.94
C GLY A 469 5.17 -6.64 41.34
N ASP A 470 5.31 -7.47 40.30
CA ASP A 470 4.19 -8.18 39.63
C ASP A 470 3.08 -7.24 39.15
N ARG A 471 3.49 -6.14 38.53
CA ARG A 471 2.60 -5.16 37.93
C ARG A 471 2.91 -4.96 36.45
N LEU A 472 1.94 -4.41 35.74
CA LEU A 472 2.06 -4.02 34.34
C LEU A 472 1.83 -2.50 34.23
N SER A 473 2.54 -1.85 33.32
CA SER A 473 2.23 -0.53 32.84
C SER A 473 1.59 -0.65 31.46
N VAL A 474 0.30 -0.30 31.36
CA VAL A 474 -0.40 -0.10 30.09
C VAL A 474 -0.22 1.37 29.72
N PHE A 475 0.25 1.66 28.51
CA PHE A 475 0.57 3.02 28.10
C PHE A 475 0.17 3.28 26.65
N LEU A 476 -0.07 4.54 26.34
CA LEU A 476 -0.23 5.05 24.99
C LEU A 476 0.91 6.00 24.67
N GLU A 477 1.73 5.65 23.71
CA GLU A 477 2.72 6.54 23.10
C GLU A 477 2.25 6.97 21.71
N GLY A 478 2.68 8.16 21.29
CA GLY A 478 2.36 8.68 19.97
C GLY A 478 3.39 9.65 19.43
N ARG A 479 3.39 9.79 18.11
CA ARG A 479 4.18 10.75 17.34
C ARG A 479 3.27 11.41 16.30
N ASP A 480 3.37 12.72 16.17
CA ASP A 480 2.42 13.56 15.43
C ASP A 480 3.11 14.54 14.45
N GLY A 481 4.32 14.20 14.01
CA GLY A 481 5.14 15.05 13.15
C GLY A 481 5.99 16.09 13.90
N SER A 482 5.81 16.24 15.22
CA SER A 482 6.61 17.19 16.05
C SER A 482 8.06 16.77 16.28
N GLY A 483 8.46 15.59 15.78
CA GLY A 483 9.82 15.06 15.92
C GLY A 483 10.09 14.31 17.21
N SER A 484 9.19 14.31 18.19
CA SER A 484 9.35 13.60 19.47
C SER A 484 8.24 12.59 19.74
N THR A 485 8.61 11.47 20.35
CA THR A 485 7.65 10.51 20.88
C THR A 485 7.18 10.97 22.27
N ARG A 486 5.86 10.95 22.50
CA ARG A 486 5.26 11.38 23.77
C ARG A 486 4.40 10.27 24.35
N THR A 487 4.45 10.09 25.67
CA THR A 487 3.46 9.28 26.39
C THR A 487 2.22 10.14 26.62
N LEU A 488 1.10 9.74 26.02
CA LEU A 488 -0.19 10.45 26.07
C LEU A 488 -1.02 10.02 27.27
N ALA A 489 -0.91 8.74 27.66
CA ALA A 489 -1.58 8.17 28.82
C ALA A 489 -0.80 6.97 29.34
N SER A 490 -0.92 6.69 30.65
CA SER A 490 -0.41 5.46 31.24
C SER A 490 -1.19 5.08 32.50
N ARG A 491 -1.29 3.78 32.76
CA ARG A 491 -1.92 3.22 33.95
C ARG A 491 -1.16 1.98 34.40
N GLU A 492 -0.85 1.92 35.71
CA GLU A 492 -0.36 0.68 36.33
C GLU A 492 -1.52 -0.19 36.78
N VAL A 493 -1.44 -1.49 36.44
CA VAL A 493 -2.43 -2.51 36.79
C VAL A 493 -1.72 -3.73 37.40
N PRO A 494 -2.40 -4.57 38.19
CA PRO A 494 -1.87 -5.86 38.60
C PRO A 494 -1.52 -6.72 37.37
N ALA A 495 -0.51 -7.56 37.50
CA ALA A 495 -0.21 -8.52 36.45
C ALA A 495 -1.36 -9.53 36.31
N SER A 496 -1.66 -9.87 35.06
CA SER A 496 -2.70 -10.83 34.71
C SER A 496 -2.15 -11.83 33.68
N ALA A 497 -2.78 -13.01 33.62
CA ALA A 497 -2.52 -13.99 32.58
C ALA A 497 -3.22 -13.63 31.25
N VAL A 498 -4.27 -12.81 31.31
CA VAL A 498 -5.02 -12.33 30.13
C VAL A 498 -4.75 -10.85 29.92
N LEU A 499 -4.31 -10.52 28.74
CA LEU A 499 -4.08 -9.13 28.30
C LEU A 499 -4.73 -8.93 26.93
N ARG A 500 -5.78 -8.12 26.90
CA ARG A 500 -6.43 -7.72 25.64
C ARG A 500 -6.24 -6.23 25.43
N LEU A 501 -5.97 -5.86 24.20
CA LEU A 501 -5.79 -4.48 23.77
C LEU A 501 -6.76 -4.17 22.63
N LYS A 502 -7.25 -2.94 22.56
CA LYS A 502 -8.14 -2.47 21.52
C LYS A 502 -7.84 -1.03 21.13
N ILE A 503 -7.71 -0.79 19.83
CA ILE A 503 -7.72 0.52 19.17
C ILE A 503 -9.04 0.63 18.43
N ALA A 504 -9.84 1.63 18.71
CA ALA A 504 -11.06 1.94 17.98
C ALA A 504 -10.93 3.32 17.33
N GLY A 505 -11.39 3.46 16.09
CA GLY A 505 -11.45 4.71 15.35
C GLY A 505 -12.87 5.00 14.88
N ASP A 506 -13.28 6.25 14.99
CA ASP A 506 -14.47 6.82 14.37
C ASP A 506 -14.06 8.12 13.69
N GLU A 507 -13.64 8.03 12.42
CA GLU A 507 -13.07 9.14 11.67
C GLU A 507 -11.88 9.78 12.39
N ALA A 508 -12.04 11.01 12.91
CA ALA A 508 -11.00 11.74 13.64
C ALA A 508 -10.87 11.33 15.12
N ASP A 509 -11.79 10.55 15.66
CA ASP A 509 -11.83 10.24 17.10
C ASP A 509 -11.31 8.82 17.36
N TYR A 510 -10.14 8.71 18.02
CA TYR A 510 -9.57 7.42 18.39
C TYR A 510 -9.66 7.17 19.88
N ALA A 511 -9.97 5.90 20.23
CA ALA A 511 -10.01 5.39 21.60
C ALA A 511 -9.09 4.18 21.76
N PHE A 512 -8.42 4.12 22.91
CA PHE A 512 -7.47 3.08 23.27
C PHE A 512 -7.91 2.43 24.58
N SER A 513 -8.12 1.11 24.56
CA SER A 513 -8.67 0.36 25.68
C SER A 513 -7.89 -0.92 25.94
N PHE A 514 -7.97 -1.42 27.16
CA PHE A 514 -7.37 -2.68 27.58
C PHE A 514 -8.33 -3.47 28.47
N ASP A 515 -8.11 -4.79 28.58
CA ASP A 515 -8.81 -5.70 29.49
C ASP A 515 -7.78 -6.66 30.10
N THR A 516 -7.74 -6.72 31.42
CA THR A 516 -6.82 -7.61 32.17
C THR A 516 -7.45 -8.92 32.61
N GLY A 517 -8.68 -9.21 32.15
CA GLY A 517 -9.40 -10.44 32.51
C GLY A 517 -9.82 -10.51 33.97
N ASP A 518 -9.85 -9.37 34.68
CA ASP A 518 -10.24 -9.25 36.10
C ASP A 518 -11.76 -9.19 36.34
N GLY A 519 -12.54 -9.40 35.25
CA GLY A 519 -14.00 -9.35 35.26
C GLY A 519 -14.59 -7.93 35.09
N GLN A 520 -13.77 -6.89 34.99
CA GLN A 520 -14.23 -5.53 34.72
C GLN A 520 -14.48 -5.26 33.22
N GLY A 521 -13.98 -6.18 32.33
CA GLY A 521 -14.06 -6.03 30.87
C GLY A 521 -13.19 -4.87 30.37
N TRP A 522 -13.58 -4.29 29.21
CA TRP A 522 -12.82 -3.23 28.56
C TRP A 522 -12.75 -1.95 29.39
N GLN A 523 -11.53 -1.54 29.74
CA GLN A 523 -11.22 -0.29 30.44
C GLN A 523 -10.59 0.69 29.46
N THR A 524 -11.11 1.91 29.41
CA THR A 524 -10.53 2.97 28.55
C THR A 524 -9.25 3.52 29.19
N LEU A 525 -8.15 3.50 28.41
CA LEU A 525 -6.91 4.20 28.77
C LEU A 525 -6.92 5.65 28.28
N ALA A 526 -7.33 5.87 27.02
CA ALA A 526 -7.47 7.18 26.41
C ALA A 526 -8.62 7.18 25.40
N ARG A 527 -9.30 8.33 25.25
CA ARG A 527 -10.34 8.59 24.24
C ARG A 527 -10.25 10.03 23.78
N GLY A 528 -10.88 10.35 22.64
CA GLY A 528 -10.76 11.68 22.03
C GLY A 528 -9.34 11.96 21.54
N VAL A 529 -8.59 10.91 21.18
CA VAL A 529 -7.25 11.07 20.63
C VAL A 529 -7.35 11.39 19.13
N ASP A 530 -6.61 12.39 18.68
CA ASP A 530 -6.70 12.92 17.32
C ASP A 530 -6.29 11.88 16.25
N GLY A 531 -7.28 11.21 15.66
CA GLY A 531 -7.07 10.22 14.57
C GLY A 531 -6.59 10.85 13.25
N THR A 532 -6.74 12.17 13.07
CA THR A 532 -6.25 12.86 11.85
C THR A 532 -4.73 12.84 11.75
N VAL A 533 -4.02 12.57 12.84
CA VAL A 533 -2.57 12.31 12.86
C VAL A 533 -2.18 11.21 11.86
N LEU A 534 -3.05 10.23 11.66
CA LEU A 534 -2.81 9.09 10.76
C LEU A 534 -3.39 9.31 9.35
N SER A 535 -3.93 10.48 9.06
CA SER A 535 -4.44 10.81 7.74
C SER A 535 -3.30 11.19 6.79
N THR A 536 -3.33 10.68 5.57
CA THR A 536 -2.30 10.91 4.55
C THR A 536 -2.17 12.40 4.20
N ASP A 537 -3.26 13.17 4.18
CA ASP A 537 -3.20 14.62 3.92
C ASP A 537 -2.41 15.40 4.98
N ARG A 538 -2.41 14.92 6.22
CA ARG A 538 -1.66 15.52 7.34
C ARG A 538 -0.24 14.98 7.46
N ALA A 539 -0.10 13.67 7.37
CA ALA A 539 1.18 12.98 7.52
C ALA A 539 2.07 13.11 6.27
N GLY A 540 1.47 13.40 5.12
CA GLY A 540 2.15 13.41 3.84
C GLY A 540 2.41 12.00 3.31
N GLY A 541 3.11 11.94 2.18
CA GLY A 541 3.46 10.69 1.52
C GLY A 541 2.29 10.07 0.75
N PHE A 542 2.33 8.75 0.56
CA PHE A 542 1.47 8.05 -0.40
C PHE A 542 0.73 6.84 0.19
N VAL A 543 0.97 6.51 1.47
CA VAL A 543 0.41 5.34 2.14
C VAL A 543 -0.77 5.69 3.05
N GLY A 544 -1.62 4.71 3.34
CA GLY A 544 -2.63 4.78 4.39
C GLY A 544 -2.13 4.16 5.70
N ALA A 545 -2.97 4.21 6.73
CA ALA A 545 -2.64 3.66 8.04
C ALA A 545 -2.65 2.12 8.06
N LEU A 546 -1.75 1.55 8.87
CA LEU A 546 -1.72 0.14 9.24
C LEU A 546 -2.03 -0.05 10.72
N LEU A 547 -2.62 -1.19 11.07
CA LEU A 547 -2.98 -1.60 12.42
C LEU A 547 -2.44 -3.00 12.71
N GLY A 548 -1.82 -3.24 13.86
CA GLY A 548 -1.42 -4.59 14.21
C GLY A 548 -0.42 -4.75 15.34
N PRO A 549 0.01 -6.00 15.60
CA PRO A 549 0.97 -6.35 16.64
C PRO A 549 2.34 -5.68 16.46
N PHE A 550 2.87 -5.16 17.54
CA PHE A 550 4.21 -4.56 17.61
C PHE A 550 4.91 -4.93 18.92
N ALA A 551 6.20 -5.23 18.86
CA ALA A 551 7.04 -5.43 20.03
C ALA A 551 8.43 -4.80 19.86
N ARG A 552 8.97 -4.23 20.96
CA ARG A 552 10.31 -3.66 20.98
C ARG A 552 11.10 -4.06 22.25
N ASP A 553 12.41 -4.21 22.08
CA ASP A 553 13.35 -4.41 23.19
C ASP A 553 13.79 -3.05 23.77
N GLU A 554 13.35 -2.73 24.97
CA GLU A 554 13.70 -1.48 25.67
C GLU A 554 15.06 -1.53 26.41
N ARG A 555 15.70 -2.71 26.44
CA ARG A 555 17.03 -2.89 27.08
C ARG A 555 18.13 -2.27 26.23
N ALA A 556 18.02 -2.37 24.89
CA ALA A 556 19.00 -1.85 23.96
C ALA A 556 19.20 -0.32 24.01
N GLY A 557 18.17 0.43 24.43
CA GLY A 557 18.24 1.91 24.55
C GLY A 557 18.85 2.42 25.86
N ARG A 558 19.14 1.54 26.83
CA ARG A 558 19.71 1.93 28.15
C ARG A 558 21.23 1.83 28.23
N SER A 559 21.89 1.44 27.15
CA SER A 559 23.36 1.23 27.08
C SER A 559 24.11 2.44 26.48
N LYS A 560 23.55 3.65 26.53
CA LYS A 560 24.23 4.88 26.09
C LYS A 560 24.36 5.89 27.23
#